data_ac3cf23b4898d2a7c447181935024fd7
#
_entry.id   ac3cf23b4898d2a7c447181935024fd7
#
_cell.length_a   1.000
_cell.length_b   1.000
_cell.length_c   1.000
_cell.angle_alpha   90.00
_cell.angle_beta   90.00
_cell.angle_gamma   90.00
#
_symmetry.space_group_name_H-M   'P 1'
#
loop_
_entity.id
_entity.type
_entity.pdbx_description
1 polymer ?
#
loop_
_entity_poly.entity_id
_entity_poly.type
_entity_poly.pdbx_seq_one_letter_code
_entity_poly.pdbx_strand_id
1 'polypeptide(L)'
;VKSSIQRNIGPFALMLTGLGSIIGSGWLFGAWKAAKIAGPAALCAWIIGAVVILAIALTYAELGAMFPESGGMVRYARYSHGALVGFISAWANWIAIVSVIPIEAEASIQYMSTWPYDWAHNLFLNGSLTPPGLFLSALLVIVYFMLNYWGVKVFARANTAITVFKFIIPGLTILGLLLSGFHSENFGTSSSFAPYGWSAVFTAVATSGIVFSFNGFQSPVNLAGEARNPSKSVPFAVIGSILLALVIYVLLQIAYIGAVNPADVAKGWSHFNFASPFAELALALNLNWLAIMLYVDAFVSPSGTGTTYMATTTRMIYAMERNNTLPKMFGNVHPFYGVPRNAMWFNLAVSFVFMFFFRGWSSLAAVISVATVISYLTGPISLMALRRTATDIERPLKLPLMNLIAPFAFVCASLVLYWAKWPLTGEIILLMVVALPVYFYYQGKSGFSGWGADLKAAWWLVAYLPTMAVLSVIGSKQFGGMGYLPYGWDMLVVAVISLGFYAWGVNTGYRTHYLDERESEEDILEGVGV
;
A
#
# COMPACT_ATOMS: atom_id res chain seq x y z
N VAL A 1 27.05 0.41 23.20
CA VAL A 1 26.24 -0.75 23.52
C VAL A 1 25.19 -0.85 22.42
N LYS A 2 25.42 -1.68 21.39
CA LYS A 2 24.37 -2.06 20.42
C LYS A 2 23.44 -3.00 21.19
N SER A 3 22.24 -2.56 21.50
CA SER A 3 21.22 -3.44 22.07
C SER A 3 20.89 -4.50 21.06
N SER A 4 21.16 -5.77 21.37
CA SER A 4 20.67 -6.89 20.59
C SER A 4 19.15 -6.77 20.48
N ILE A 5 18.62 -6.90 19.26
CA ILE A 5 17.16 -6.88 19.03
C ILE A 5 16.56 -8.06 19.80
N GLN A 6 15.76 -7.77 20.81
CA GLN A 6 15.11 -8.82 21.61
C GLN A 6 13.93 -9.40 20.84
N ARG A 7 13.94 -10.70 20.59
CA ARG A 7 12.87 -11.45 19.90
C ARG A 7 11.68 -11.73 20.86
N ASN A 8 10.92 -10.69 21.16
CA ASN A 8 9.86 -10.74 22.17
C ASN A 8 8.44 -10.77 21.61
N ILE A 9 8.23 -10.46 20.32
CA ILE A 9 6.90 -10.36 19.73
C ILE A 9 6.37 -11.75 19.38
N GLY A 10 5.27 -12.15 20.03
CA GLY A 10 4.58 -13.40 19.71
C GLY A 10 3.79 -13.33 18.41
N PRO A 11 3.36 -14.50 17.85
CA PRO A 11 2.70 -14.57 16.54
C PRO A 11 1.38 -13.79 16.50
N PHE A 12 0.59 -13.85 17.55
CA PHE A 12 -0.68 -13.14 17.64
C PHE A 12 -0.50 -11.61 17.75
N ALA A 13 0.44 -11.16 18.57
CA ALA A 13 0.77 -9.74 18.69
C ALA A 13 1.30 -9.18 17.36
N LEU A 14 2.13 -9.94 16.65
CA LEU A 14 2.64 -9.60 15.33
C LEU A 14 1.50 -9.51 14.29
N MET A 15 0.55 -10.44 14.33
CA MET A 15 -0.64 -10.42 13.47
C MET A 15 -1.52 -9.19 13.74
N LEU A 16 -1.76 -8.85 15.00
CA LEU A 16 -2.53 -7.65 15.37
C LEU A 16 -1.80 -6.35 14.95
N THR A 17 -0.48 -6.34 15.01
CA THR A 17 0.31 -5.21 14.48
C THR A 17 0.12 -5.08 12.97
N GLY A 18 0.14 -6.18 12.23
CA GLY A 18 -0.16 -6.21 10.80
C GLY A 18 -1.58 -5.69 10.51
N LEU A 19 -2.57 -6.22 11.19
CA LEU A 19 -3.96 -5.81 11.02
C LEU A 19 -4.18 -4.35 11.40
N GLY A 20 -3.57 -3.87 12.47
CA GLY A 20 -3.62 -2.46 12.87
C GLY A 20 -2.97 -1.51 11.87
N SER A 21 -1.96 -1.98 11.14
CA SER A 21 -1.35 -1.23 10.04
C SER A 21 -2.20 -1.23 8.77
N ILE A 22 -2.95 -2.31 8.52
CA ILE A 22 -3.86 -2.44 7.37
C ILE A 22 -5.09 -1.54 7.53
N ILE A 23 -5.67 -1.46 8.73
CA ILE A 23 -6.87 -0.65 8.99
C ILE A 23 -6.50 0.81 9.17
N GLY A 24 -6.58 1.59 8.10
CA GLY A 24 -6.44 3.05 8.06
C GLY A 24 -7.73 3.68 7.53
N SER A 25 -7.64 4.79 6.77
CA SER A 25 -8.81 5.43 6.15
C SER A 25 -9.49 4.59 5.07
N GLY A 26 -8.83 3.55 4.57
CA GLY A 26 -9.35 2.70 3.51
C GLY A 26 -10.71 2.06 3.81
N TRP A 27 -10.95 1.67 5.05
CA TRP A 27 -12.24 1.09 5.44
C TRP A 27 -13.40 2.11 5.43
N LEU A 28 -13.11 3.40 5.63
CA LEU A 28 -14.11 4.47 5.65
C LEU A 28 -14.71 4.75 4.27
N PHE A 29 -13.97 4.51 3.20
CA PHE A 29 -14.35 4.88 1.83
C PHE A 29 -14.37 3.71 0.84
N GLY A 30 -13.63 2.65 1.11
CA GLY A 30 -13.40 1.57 0.15
C GLY A 30 -14.70 0.89 -0.31
N ALA A 31 -15.60 0.59 0.60
CA ALA A 31 -16.88 -0.05 0.29
C ALA A 31 -17.75 0.80 -0.64
N TRP A 32 -17.86 2.10 -0.36
CA TRP A 32 -18.56 3.04 -1.22
C TRP A 32 -17.94 3.13 -2.61
N LYS A 33 -16.61 3.36 -2.66
CA LYS A 33 -15.95 3.57 -3.94
C LYS A 33 -15.96 2.32 -4.81
N ALA A 34 -15.79 1.15 -4.22
CA ALA A 34 -15.87 -0.13 -4.94
C ALA A 34 -17.29 -0.37 -5.50
N ALA A 35 -18.33 -0.13 -4.70
CA ALA A 35 -19.71 -0.25 -5.16
C ALA A 35 -20.07 0.79 -6.23
N LYS A 36 -19.56 2.01 -6.11
CA LYS A 36 -19.74 3.05 -7.14
C LYS A 36 -19.21 2.62 -8.50
N ILE A 37 -18.09 1.90 -8.54
CA ILE A 37 -17.43 1.43 -9.76
C ILE A 37 -18.04 0.11 -10.26
N ALA A 38 -18.32 -0.85 -9.37
CA ALA A 38 -18.65 -2.23 -9.73
C ALA A 38 -20.06 -2.69 -9.31
N GLY A 39 -20.79 -1.85 -8.56
CA GLY A 39 -22.06 -2.26 -7.96
C GLY A 39 -21.89 -3.37 -6.91
N PRO A 40 -22.87 -4.27 -6.76
CA PRO A 40 -22.78 -5.40 -5.81
C PRO A 40 -21.59 -6.33 -6.06
N ALA A 41 -21.11 -6.44 -7.29
CA ALA A 41 -19.93 -7.21 -7.65
C ALA A 41 -18.62 -6.67 -7.05
N ALA A 42 -18.65 -5.53 -6.36
CA ALA A 42 -17.56 -5.06 -5.52
C ALA A 42 -17.10 -6.12 -4.48
N LEU A 43 -18.00 -7.01 -4.04
CA LEU A 43 -17.63 -8.16 -3.20
C LEU A 43 -16.55 -9.03 -3.86
N CYS A 44 -16.70 -9.30 -5.16
CA CYS A 44 -15.69 -10.03 -5.93
C CYS A 44 -14.38 -9.24 -6.04
N ALA A 45 -14.45 -7.92 -6.17
CA ALA A 45 -13.26 -7.08 -6.22
C ALA A 45 -12.42 -7.16 -4.93
N TRP A 46 -13.05 -7.20 -3.76
CA TRP A 46 -12.37 -7.40 -2.48
C TRP A 46 -11.67 -8.77 -2.40
N ILE A 47 -12.34 -9.83 -2.85
CA ILE A 47 -11.77 -11.19 -2.87
C ILE A 47 -10.57 -11.26 -3.83
N ILE A 48 -10.70 -10.71 -5.04
CA ILE A 48 -9.63 -10.68 -6.03
C ILE A 48 -8.43 -9.88 -5.48
N GLY A 49 -8.68 -8.70 -4.92
CA GLY A 49 -7.65 -7.88 -4.30
C GLY A 49 -6.91 -8.60 -3.17
N ALA A 50 -7.64 -9.29 -2.31
CA ALA A 50 -7.05 -10.09 -1.23
C ALA A 50 -6.19 -11.25 -1.76
N VAL A 51 -6.64 -11.95 -2.80
CA VAL A 51 -5.87 -13.03 -3.43
C VAL A 51 -4.56 -12.50 -4.02
N VAL A 52 -4.61 -11.37 -4.72
CA VAL A 52 -3.41 -10.73 -5.29
C VAL A 52 -2.43 -10.34 -4.19
N ILE A 53 -2.91 -9.63 -3.18
CA ILE A 53 -2.06 -9.17 -2.08
C ILE A 53 -1.51 -10.35 -1.27
N LEU A 54 -2.32 -11.38 -1.02
CA LEU A 54 -1.86 -12.57 -0.30
C LEU A 54 -0.75 -13.30 -1.06
N ALA A 55 -0.89 -13.49 -2.38
CA ALA A 55 0.13 -14.12 -3.20
C ALA A 55 1.46 -13.35 -3.16
N ILE A 56 1.41 -12.02 -3.23
CA ILE A 56 2.58 -11.15 -3.09
C ILE A 56 3.15 -11.25 -1.67
N ALA A 57 2.30 -11.17 -0.66
CA ALA A 57 2.69 -11.17 0.75
C ALA A 57 3.39 -12.47 1.18
N LEU A 58 3.00 -13.61 0.60
CA LEU A 58 3.68 -14.89 0.84
C LEU A 58 5.13 -14.87 0.37
N THR A 59 5.45 -14.18 -0.72
CA THR A 59 6.85 -14.02 -1.18
C THR A 59 7.66 -13.18 -0.20
N TYR A 60 7.08 -12.13 0.33
CA TYR A 60 7.71 -11.28 1.35
C TYR A 60 7.78 -11.93 2.73
N ALA A 61 6.85 -12.82 3.07
CA ALA A 61 6.93 -13.61 4.31
C ALA A 61 8.17 -14.52 4.33
N GLU A 62 8.49 -15.18 3.22
CA GLU A 62 9.70 -15.98 3.10
C GLU A 62 10.96 -15.10 3.12
N LEU A 63 10.98 -13.99 2.38
CA LEU A 63 12.09 -13.03 2.40
C LEU A 63 12.31 -12.43 3.79
N GLY A 64 11.24 -12.06 4.50
CA GLY A 64 11.33 -11.52 5.86
C GLY A 64 11.84 -12.52 6.89
N ALA A 65 11.53 -13.80 6.72
CA ALA A 65 12.09 -14.86 7.55
C ALA A 65 13.56 -15.14 7.23
N MET A 66 13.94 -15.02 5.96
CA MET A 66 15.33 -15.20 5.49
C MET A 66 16.23 -14.03 5.89
N PHE A 67 15.71 -12.82 5.84
CA PHE A 67 16.40 -11.57 6.18
C PHE A 67 15.62 -10.81 7.25
N PRO A 68 15.73 -11.22 8.53
CA PRO A 68 14.99 -10.61 9.64
C PRO A 68 15.59 -9.25 10.02
N GLU A 69 15.43 -8.27 9.14
CA GLU A 69 15.98 -6.93 9.25
C GLU A 69 14.88 -5.86 9.37
N SER A 70 15.22 -4.74 10.00
CA SER A 70 14.35 -3.56 10.01
C SER A 70 14.35 -2.91 8.62
N GLY A 71 13.16 -2.71 8.05
CA GLY A 71 13.00 -2.12 6.72
C GLY A 71 13.41 -3.04 5.56
N GLY A 72 13.37 -4.35 5.75
CA GLY A 72 13.84 -5.35 4.79
C GLY A 72 13.23 -5.26 3.40
N MET A 73 11.97 -4.86 3.26
CA MET A 73 11.31 -4.75 1.94
C MET A 73 12.03 -3.83 0.94
N VAL A 74 12.75 -2.82 1.42
CA VAL A 74 13.55 -1.92 0.58
C VAL A 74 14.87 -2.56 0.15
N ARG A 75 15.35 -3.56 0.88
CA ARG A 75 16.68 -4.17 0.69
C ARG A 75 16.69 -5.40 -0.20
N TYR A 76 15.62 -6.19 -0.21
CA TYR A 76 15.59 -7.50 -0.88
C TYR A 76 15.92 -7.43 -2.37
N ALA A 77 15.37 -6.43 -3.08
CA ALA A 77 15.68 -6.23 -4.49
C ALA A 77 17.16 -5.87 -4.75
N ARG A 78 17.78 -5.14 -3.80
CA ARG A 78 19.22 -4.82 -3.86
C ARG A 78 20.09 -6.05 -3.67
N TYR A 79 19.70 -6.97 -2.79
CA TYR A 79 20.43 -8.21 -2.56
C TYR A 79 20.41 -9.15 -3.76
N SER A 80 19.33 -9.14 -4.51
CA SER A 80 19.09 -10.05 -5.64
C SER A 80 19.49 -9.50 -7.00
N HIS A 81 19.44 -8.17 -7.19
CA HIS A 81 19.59 -7.54 -8.52
C HIS A 81 20.45 -6.27 -8.52
N GLY A 82 21.04 -5.91 -7.38
CA GLY A 82 21.91 -4.76 -7.27
C GLY A 82 21.24 -3.41 -7.07
N ALA A 83 22.03 -2.35 -7.20
CA ALA A 83 21.64 -1.00 -6.75
C ALA A 83 20.49 -0.37 -7.56
N LEU A 84 20.44 -0.59 -8.88
CA LEU A 84 19.43 0.06 -9.73
C LEU A 84 18.02 -0.49 -9.47
N VAL A 85 17.85 -1.80 -9.45
CA VAL A 85 16.55 -2.43 -9.11
C VAL A 85 16.18 -2.12 -7.67
N GLY A 86 17.14 -2.15 -6.76
CA GLY A 86 16.96 -1.76 -5.37
C GLY A 86 16.48 -0.31 -5.23
N PHE A 87 17.04 0.61 -6.00
CA PHE A 87 16.63 2.02 -6.00
C PHE A 87 15.20 2.20 -6.53
N ILE A 88 14.87 1.60 -7.68
CA ILE A 88 13.53 1.73 -8.27
C ILE A 88 12.47 1.16 -7.32
N SER A 89 12.75 0.00 -6.72
CA SER A 89 11.86 -0.64 -5.73
C SER A 89 11.67 0.24 -4.48
N ALA A 90 12.76 0.77 -3.94
CA ALA A 90 12.73 1.65 -2.78
C ALA A 90 11.99 2.96 -3.07
N TRP A 91 12.22 3.56 -4.23
CA TRP A 91 11.53 4.76 -4.67
C TRP A 91 10.03 4.54 -4.84
N ALA A 92 9.62 3.46 -5.52
CA ALA A 92 8.22 3.11 -5.68
C ALA A 92 7.52 2.89 -4.33
N ASN A 93 8.18 2.19 -3.41
CA ASN A 93 7.66 1.96 -2.07
C ASN A 93 7.56 3.27 -1.27
N TRP A 94 8.56 4.14 -1.37
CA TRP A 94 8.50 5.44 -0.72
C TRP A 94 7.37 6.32 -1.27
N ILE A 95 7.17 6.39 -2.61
CA ILE A 95 6.05 7.10 -3.22
C ILE A 95 4.70 6.56 -2.73
N ALA A 96 4.53 5.24 -2.70
CA ALA A 96 3.31 4.62 -2.20
C ALA A 96 3.02 5.01 -0.75
N ILE A 97 4.05 5.03 0.11
CA ILE A 97 3.89 5.25 1.54
C ILE A 97 3.82 6.75 1.89
N VAL A 98 4.61 7.61 1.22
CA VAL A 98 4.53 9.06 1.47
C VAL A 98 3.18 9.65 1.09
N SER A 99 2.52 9.07 0.08
CA SER A 99 1.17 9.45 -0.35
C SER A 99 0.09 9.09 0.69
N VAL A 100 0.39 8.18 1.62
CA VAL A 100 -0.54 7.84 2.72
C VAL A 100 -0.67 8.99 3.72
N ILE A 101 0.36 9.78 3.91
CA ILE A 101 0.32 10.92 4.85
C ILE A 101 -0.80 11.91 4.47
N PRO A 102 -0.85 12.45 3.23
CA PRO A 102 -1.92 13.35 2.85
C PRO A 102 -3.30 12.68 2.74
N ILE A 103 -3.40 11.42 2.28
CA ILE A 103 -4.71 10.77 2.15
C ILE A 103 -5.40 10.59 3.50
N GLU A 104 -4.67 10.29 4.56
CA GLU A 104 -5.22 10.16 5.91
C GLU A 104 -5.73 11.52 6.43
N ALA A 105 -5.02 12.60 6.17
CA ALA A 105 -5.47 13.95 6.51
C ALA A 105 -6.71 14.37 5.70
N GLU A 106 -6.70 14.13 4.39
CA GLU A 106 -7.82 14.42 3.51
C GLU A 106 -9.07 13.60 3.86
N ALA A 107 -8.90 12.34 4.27
CA ALA A 107 -9.98 11.49 4.77
C ALA A 107 -10.70 12.13 5.96
N SER A 108 -9.94 12.61 6.93
CA SER A 108 -10.48 13.27 8.11
C SER A 108 -11.29 14.53 7.76
N ILE A 109 -10.74 15.37 6.89
CA ILE A 109 -11.42 16.62 6.49
C ILE A 109 -12.61 16.35 5.59
N GLN A 110 -12.55 15.33 4.74
CA GLN A 110 -13.68 14.92 3.91
C GLN A 110 -14.85 14.42 4.76
N TYR A 111 -14.59 13.65 5.83
CA TYR A 111 -15.62 13.30 6.81
C TYR A 111 -16.15 14.52 7.57
N MET A 112 -15.29 15.47 7.94
CA MET A 112 -15.68 16.72 8.59
C MET A 112 -16.65 17.55 7.72
N SER A 113 -16.54 17.46 6.40
CA SER A 113 -17.36 18.25 5.48
C SER A 113 -18.87 17.98 5.59
N THR A 114 -19.26 16.87 6.22
CA THR A 114 -20.66 16.51 6.45
C THR A 114 -21.14 16.81 7.87
N TRP A 115 -20.33 17.48 8.69
CA TRP A 115 -20.79 17.97 9.98
C TRP A 115 -21.95 18.95 9.83
N PRO A 116 -22.85 19.07 10.82
CA PRO A 116 -24.04 19.90 10.74
C PRO A 116 -23.74 21.40 10.93
N TYR A 117 -22.76 21.92 10.21
CA TYR A 117 -22.35 23.33 10.24
C TYR A 117 -22.14 23.86 8.84
N ASP A 118 -22.63 25.05 8.55
CA ASP A 118 -22.51 25.63 7.20
C ASP A 118 -21.07 25.76 6.69
N TRP A 119 -20.15 26.12 7.57
CA TRP A 119 -18.74 26.23 7.19
C TRP A 119 -18.14 24.88 6.80
N ALA A 120 -18.58 23.77 7.40
CA ALA A 120 -18.08 22.45 7.11
C ALA A 120 -18.46 21.99 5.69
N HIS A 121 -19.66 22.30 5.25
CA HIS A 121 -20.14 21.95 3.91
C HIS A 121 -19.35 22.59 2.78
N ASN A 122 -18.57 23.65 3.06
CA ASN A 122 -17.69 24.29 2.09
C ASN A 122 -16.31 23.64 1.97
N LEU A 123 -16.01 22.59 2.75
CA LEU A 123 -14.69 21.95 2.74
C LEU A 123 -14.50 20.97 1.58
N PHE A 124 -15.60 20.37 1.10
CA PHE A 124 -15.57 19.36 0.03
C PHE A 124 -16.76 19.56 -0.91
N LEU A 125 -16.49 19.87 -2.16
CA LEU A 125 -17.51 20.15 -3.17
C LEU A 125 -17.15 19.44 -4.49
N ASN A 126 -18.16 18.93 -5.16
CA ASN A 126 -18.01 18.31 -6.49
C ASN A 126 -16.94 17.21 -6.54
N GLY A 127 -16.81 16.41 -5.47
CA GLY A 127 -15.86 15.31 -5.39
C GLY A 127 -14.42 15.71 -5.09
N SER A 128 -14.17 16.97 -4.73
CA SER A 128 -12.84 17.52 -4.45
C SER A 128 -12.82 18.38 -3.19
N LEU A 129 -11.70 18.37 -2.48
CA LEU A 129 -11.44 19.33 -1.42
C LEU A 129 -11.28 20.74 -2.01
N THR A 130 -11.98 21.66 -1.38
CA THR A 130 -11.89 23.09 -1.66
C THR A 130 -10.61 23.69 -1.06
N PRO A 131 -10.21 24.93 -1.40
CA PRO A 131 -9.07 25.56 -0.76
C PRO A 131 -9.12 25.58 0.78
N PRO A 132 -10.26 25.88 1.45
CA PRO A 132 -10.37 25.72 2.91
C PRO A 132 -10.17 24.27 3.37
N GLY A 133 -10.70 23.28 2.65
CA GLY A 133 -10.52 21.87 2.96
C GLY A 133 -9.05 21.43 2.84
N LEU A 134 -8.37 21.87 1.79
CA LEU A 134 -6.92 21.64 1.63
C LEU A 134 -6.10 22.30 2.73
N PHE A 135 -6.46 23.50 3.13
CA PHE A 135 -5.78 24.21 4.21
C PHE A 135 -5.90 23.45 5.55
N LEU A 136 -7.08 22.96 5.90
CA LEU A 136 -7.27 22.14 7.11
C LEU A 136 -6.55 20.81 7.01
N SER A 137 -6.55 20.17 5.85
CA SER A 137 -5.79 18.95 5.61
C SER A 137 -4.27 19.19 5.78
N ALA A 138 -3.76 20.31 5.26
CA ALA A 138 -2.36 20.70 5.42
C ALA A 138 -2.01 20.95 6.90
N LEU A 139 -2.88 21.59 7.67
CA LEU A 139 -2.69 21.74 9.11
C LEU A 139 -2.61 20.40 9.82
N LEU A 140 -3.43 19.44 9.44
CA LEU A 140 -3.41 18.11 10.02
C LEU A 140 -2.12 17.35 9.68
N VAL A 141 -1.63 17.46 8.45
CA VAL A 141 -0.31 16.92 8.05
C VAL A 141 0.82 17.56 8.85
N ILE A 142 0.73 18.86 9.12
CA ILE A 142 1.69 19.56 10.00
C ILE A 142 1.63 19.00 11.42
N VAL A 143 0.46 18.65 11.93
CA VAL A 143 0.33 17.99 13.24
C VAL A 143 1.05 16.64 13.24
N TYR A 144 0.88 15.81 12.18
CA TYR A 144 1.61 14.54 12.05
C TYR A 144 3.13 14.75 12.01
N PHE A 145 3.57 15.78 11.30
CA PHE A 145 4.98 16.18 11.25
C PHE A 145 5.50 16.57 12.64
N MET A 146 4.78 17.44 13.35
CA MET A 146 5.17 17.95 14.67
C MET A 146 5.25 16.83 15.70
N LEU A 147 4.31 15.89 15.71
CA LEU A 147 4.33 14.72 16.59
C LEU A 147 5.60 13.87 16.45
N ASN A 148 6.20 13.84 15.25
CA ASN A 148 7.43 13.13 14.98
C ASN A 148 8.70 14.00 15.17
N TYR A 149 8.57 15.33 15.06
CA TYR A 149 9.70 16.26 15.06
C TYR A 149 10.42 16.33 16.41
N TRP A 150 9.69 16.21 17.51
CA TRP A 150 10.20 16.23 18.88
C TRP A 150 10.21 14.85 19.57
N GLY A 151 9.90 13.79 18.83
CA GLY A 151 9.98 12.43 19.33
C GLY A 151 8.64 11.79 19.70
N VAL A 152 8.58 10.48 19.56
CA VAL A 152 7.38 9.65 19.45
C VAL A 152 6.77 9.20 20.79
N LYS A 153 7.28 9.63 21.93
CA LYS A 153 6.87 9.08 23.25
C LYS A 153 5.38 9.29 23.58
N VAL A 154 4.82 10.44 23.21
CA VAL A 154 3.40 10.75 23.45
C VAL A 154 2.51 9.92 22.54
N PHE A 155 2.87 9.80 21.28
CA PHE A 155 2.16 9.01 20.28
C PHE A 155 2.13 7.51 20.65
N ALA A 156 3.25 6.95 21.11
CA ALA A 156 3.33 5.55 21.51
C ALA A 156 2.33 5.18 22.62
N ARG A 157 2.08 6.09 23.56
CA ARG A 157 1.06 5.91 24.62
C ARG A 157 -0.37 5.99 24.07
N ALA A 158 -0.62 6.88 23.12
CA ALA A 158 -1.93 7.04 22.48
C ALA A 158 -2.24 5.88 21.52
N ASN A 159 -1.23 5.20 20.99
CA ASN A 159 -1.38 4.18 19.97
C ASN A 159 -2.26 2.99 20.41
N THR A 160 -2.25 2.64 21.69
CA THR A 160 -3.13 1.58 22.21
C THR A 160 -4.60 1.97 22.10
N ALA A 161 -4.97 3.19 22.48
CA ALA A 161 -6.33 3.69 22.34
C ALA A 161 -6.75 3.78 20.86
N ILE A 162 -5.87 4.29 20.01
CA ILE A 162 -6.08 4.35 18.55
C ILE A 162 -6.34 2.95 17.99
N THR A 163 -5.58 1.95 18.39
CA THR A 163 -5.74 0.55 17.96
C THR A 163 -7.10 0.00 18.38
N VAL A 164 -7.57 0.29 19.58
CA VAL A 164 -8.91 -0.10 20.03
C VAL A 164 -10.00 0.49 19.13
N PHE A 165 -9.92 1.76 18.80
CA PHE A 165 -10.85 2.39 17.86
C PHE A 165 -10.84 1.70 16.49
N LYS A 166 -9.67 1.38 15.96
CA LYS A 166 -9.50 0.70 14.66
C LYS A 166 -10.21 -0.65 14.54
N PHE A 167 -10.47 -1.32 15.65
CA PHE A 167 -11.17 -2.61 15.66
C PHE A 167 -12.63 -2.48 16.05
N ILE A 168 -12.95 -1.64 17.02
CA ILE A 168 -14.31 -1.51 17.55
C ILE A 168 -15.22 -0.77 16.57
N ILE A 169 -14.79 0.36 16.00
CA ILE A 169 -15.67 1.18 15.17
C ILE A 169 -16.09 0.50 13.86
N PRO A 170 -15.21 -0.17 13.09
CA PRO A 170 -15.66 -0.98 11.96
C PRO A 170 -16.66 -2.07 12.35
N GLY A 171 -16.44 -2.76 13.47
CA GLY A 171 -17.35 -3.77 14.00
C GLY A 171 -18.73 -3.21 14.35
N LEU A 172 -18.79 -2.08 15.04
CA LEU A 172 -20.04 -1.38 15.35
C LEU A 172 -20.74 -0.87 14.09
N THR A 173 -19.99 -0.43 13.09
CA THR A 173 -20.54 0.01 11.80
C THR A 173 -21.20 -1.16 11.07
N ILE A 174 -20.53 -2.32 11.00
CA ILE A 174 -21.11 -3.54 10.42
C ILE A 174 -22.40 -3.91 11.13
N LEU A 175 -22.36 -4.04 12.44
CA LEU A 175 -23.53 -4.44 13.23
C LEU A 175 -24.66 -3.41 13.15
N GLY A 176 -24.34 -2.14 13.30
CA GLY A 176 -25.33 -1.05 13.23
C GLY A 176 -26.07 -1.02 11.89
N LEU A 177 -25.35 -1.10 10.79
CA LEU A 177 -25.95 -1.09 9.45
C LEU A 177 -26.73 -2.37 9.13
N LEU A 178 -26.19 -3.55 9.47
CA LEU A 178 -26.88 -4.82 9.21
C LEU A 178 -28.18 -4.98 10.01
N LEU A 179 -28.23 -4.43 11.22
CA LEU A 179 -29.41 -4.57 12.09
C LEU A 179 -30.46 -3.47 11.89
N SER A 180 -30.14 -2.39 11.18
CA SER A 180 -30.99 -1.18 11.14
C SER A 180 -31.72 -0.94 9.81
N GLY A 181 -31.72 -1.88 8.88
CA GLY A 181 -32.44 -1.71 7.61
C GLY A 181 -31.72 -2.37 6.45
N PHE A 182 -31.60 -3.67 6.49
CA PHE A 182 -30.93 -4.42 5.46
C PHE A 182 -31.86 -4.73 4.28
N HIS A 183 -31.45 -4.30 3.09
CA HIS A 183 -32.15 -4.50 1.83
C HIS A 183 -31.45 -5.55 0.96
N SER A 184 -31.90 -6.80 1.01
CA SER A 184 -31.32 -7.88 0.23
C SER A 184 -31.49 -7.71 -1.28
N GLU A 185 -32.53 -7.00 -1.70
CA GLU A 185 -32.81 -6.68 -3.10
C GLU A 185 -31.69 -5.83 -3.76
N ASN A 186 -30.93 -5.08 -2.97
CA ASN A 186 -29.82 -4.26 -3.47
C ASN A 186 -28.68 -5.09 -4.07
N PHE A 187 -28.59 -6.38 -3.71
CA PHE A 187 -27.57 -7.28 -4.29
C PHE A 187 -27.93 -7.72 -5.71
N GLY A 188 -29.16 -7.47 -6.14
CA GLY A 188 -29.62 -7.77 -7.49
C GLY A 188 -29.81 -9.26 -7.77
N THR A 189 -30.04 -9.55 -9.05
CA THR A 189 -30.10 -10.89 -9.61
C THR A 189 -28.80 -11.23 -10.31
N SER A 190 -28.66 -12.43 -10.86
CA SER A 190 -27.47 -12.82 -11.62
C SER A 190 -27.12 -11.87 -12.78
N SER A 191 -28.11 -11.17 -13.37
CA SER A 191 -27.91 -10.19 -14.44
C SER A 191 -27.58 -8.78 -13.95
N SER A 192 -27.94 -8.42 -12.72
CA SER A 192 -27.75 -7.08 -12.13
C SER A 192 -26.68 -7.03 -11.04
N PHE A 193 -26.10 -8.15 -10.68
CA PHE A 193 -25.02 -8.24 -9.70
C PHE A 193 -23.76 -7.48 -10.14
N ALA A 194 -23.40 -7.57 -11.42
CA ALA A 194 -22.31 -6.80 -12.01
C ALA A 194 -22.86 -5.81 -13.08
N PRO A 195 -23.53 -4.74 -12.67
CA PRO A 195 -24.29 -3.88 -13.56
C PRO A 195 -23.43 -3.14 -14.59
N TYR A 196 -22.16 -2.98 -14.32
CA TYR A 196 -21.20 -2.31 -15.20
C TYR A 196 -20.20 -3.28 -15.86
N GLY A 197 -20.48 -4.59 -15.77
CA GLY A 197 -19.64 -5.65 -16.32
C GLY A 197 -18.43 -6.00 -15.45
N TRP A 198 -17.75 -7.08 -15.80
CA TRP A 198 -16.60 -7.58 -15.06
C TRP A 198 -15.36 -6.71 -15.20
N SER A 199 -15.22 -5.97 -16.31
CA SER A 199 -14.16 -4.98 -16.45
C SER A 199 -14.20 -3.91 -15.37
N ALA A 200 -15.40 -3.51 -14.94
CA ALA A 200 -15.58 -2.59 -13.81
C ALA A 200 -15.15 -3.20 -12.48
N VAL A 201 -15.37 -4.50 -12.27
CA VAL A 201 -14.88 -5.22 -11.09
C VAL A 201 -13.34 -5.18 -11.03
N PHE A 202 -12.67 -5.49 -12.13
CA PHE A 202 -11.22 -5.42 -12.21
C PHE A 202 -10.69 -3.99 -12.02
N THR A 203 -11.34 -3.00 -12.60
CA THR A 203 -11.03 -1.59 -12.37
C THR A 203 -11.19 -1.21 -10.89
N ALA A 204 -12.22 -1.71 -10.22
CA ALA A 204 -12.42 -1.48 -8.79
C ALA A 204 -11.27 -2.04 -7.95
N VAL A 205 -10.74 -3.22 -8.28
CA VAL A 205 -9.55 -3.76 -7.58
C VAL A 205 -8.40 -2.76 -7.61
N ALA A 206 -8.13 -2.17 -8.75
CA ALA A 206 -6.97 -1.29 -8.96
C ALA A 206 -7.18 0.17 -8.51
N THR A 207 -8.41 0.70 -8.58
CA THR A 207 -8.66 2.14 -8.45
C THR A 207 -9.62 2.55 -7.35
N SER A 208 -10.34 1.63 -6.73
CA SER A 208 -11.29 1.97 -5.64
C SER A 208 -10.63 2.13 -4.26
N GLY A 209 -9.35 1.87 -4.16
CA GLY A 209 -8.63 1.83 -2.88
C GLY A 209 -8.60 0.45 -2.22
N ILE A 210 -9.01 -0.62 -2.90
CA ILE A 210 -8.94 -2.01 -2.38
C ILE A 210 -7.49 -2.40 -2.11
N VAL A 211 -6.59 -2.23 -3.09
CA VAL A 211 -5.16 -2.52 -2.90
C VAL A 211 -4.58 -1.66 -1.78
N PHE A 212 -4.91 -0.36 -1.74
CA PHE A 212 -4.52 0.53 -0.66
C PHE A 212 -5.02 0.03 0.71
N SER A 213 -6.26 -0.43 0.78
CA SER A 213 -6.87 -0.91 2.03
C SER A 213 -6.20 -2.17 2.60
N PHE A 214 -5.52 -2.97 1.79
CA PHE A 214 -4.72 -4.12 2.24
C PHE A 214 -3.25 -3.76 2.50
N ASN A 215 -2.83 -2.54 2.23
CA ASN A 215 -1.47 -2.08 2.49
C ASN A 215 -1.21 -2.06 4.01
N GLY A 216 -0.12 -2.65 4.45
CA GLY A 216 0.23 -2.75 5.88
C GLY A 216 0.71 -4.14 6.30
N PHE A 217 0.55 -5.17 5.48
CA PHE A 217 1.12 -6.50 5.72
C PHE A 217 2.66 -6.47 5.82
N GLN A 218 3.27 -5.39 5.34
CA GLN A 218 4.71 -5.15 5.49
C GLN A 218 5.15 -5.01 6.94
N SER A 219 4.28 -4.59 7.85
CA SER A 219 4.63 -4.39 9.26
C SER A 219 5.14 -5.68 9.93
N PRO A 220 4.46 -6.82 9.82
CA PRO A 220 5.02 -8.10 10.29
C PRO A 220 6.34 -8.49 9.62
N VAL A 221 6.51 -8.20 8.33
CA VAL A 221 7.74 -8.49 7.59
C VAL A 221 8.89 -7.61 8.09
N ASN A 222 8.63 -6.32 8.28
CA ASN A 222 9.64 -5.38 8.77
C ASN A 222 10.01 -5.59 10.25
N LEU A 223 9.13 -6.25 11.02
CA LEU A 223 9.36 -6.63 12.41
C LEU A 223 9.83 -8.08 12.57
N ALA A 224 10.16 -8.76 11.48
CA ALA A 224 10.58 -10.16 11.50
C ALA A 224 11.77 -10.42 12.43
N GLY A 225 12.70 -9.46 12.53
CA GLY A 225 13.85 -9.52 13.44
C GLY A 225 13.47 -9.52 14.93
N GLU A 226 12.30 -8.96 15.29
CA GLU A 226 11.79 -8.89 16.65
C GLU A 226 10.80 -10.02 16.98
N ALA A 227 10.45 -10.83 15.97
CA ALA A 227 9.48 -11.91 16.12
C ALA A 227 10.07 -13.11 16.88
N ARG A 228 9.29 -13.63 17.83
CA ARG A 228 9.57 -14.91 18.45
C ARG A 228 9.30 -16.02 17.45
N ASN A 229 10.30 -16.82 17.12
CA ASN A 229 10.22 -17.87 16.11
C ASN A 229 9.72 -17.36 14.73
N PRO A 230 10.53 -16.54 14.01
CA PRO A 230 10.12 -15.85 12.79
C PRO A 230 9.56 -16.78 11.71
N SER A 231 10.09 -18.01 11.58
CA SER A 231 9.66 -19.00 10.60
C SER A 231 8.18 -19.39 10.71
N LYS A 232 7.59 -19.30 11.91
CA LYS A 232 6.18 -19.56 12.18
C LYS A 232 5.38 -18.29 12.38
N SER A 233 5.94 -17.33 13.11
CA SER A 233 5.24 -16.09 13.49
C SER A 233 5.00 -15.15 12.31
N VAL A 234 5.97 -15.01 11.42
CA VAL A 234 5.83 -14.08 10.27
C VAL A 234 4.76 -14.56 9.28
N PRO A 235 4.75 -15.82 8.78
CA PRO A 235 3.69 -16.26 7.88
C PRO A 235 2.32 -16.27 8.58
N PHE A 236 2.23 -16.68 9.84
CA PHE A 236 0.99 -16.60 10.60
C PHE A 236 0.45 -15.16 10.68
N ALA A 237 1.31 -14.19 10.98
CA ALA A 237 0.94 -12.79 11.09
C ALA A 237 0.53 -12.20 9.73
N VAL A 238 1.30 -12.45 8.67
CA VAL A 238 1.02 -11.95 7.32
C VAL A 238 -0.30 -12.52 6.79
N ILE A 239 -0.45 -13.84 6.79
CA ILE A 239 -1.65 -14.50 6.29
C ILE A 239 -2.85 -14.13 7.15
N GLY A 240 -2.73 -14.22 8.47
CA GLY A 240 -3.81 -13.93 9.41
C GLY A 240 -4.31 -12.50 9.31
N SER A 241 -3.42 -11.52 9.23
CA SER A 241 -3.82 -10.10 9.11
C SER A 241 -4.57 -9.81 7.81
N ILE A 242 -4.15 -10.38 6.68
CA ILE A 242 -4.82 -10.19 5.39
C ILE A 242 -6.18 -10.88 5.39
N LEU A 243 -6.28 -12.12 5.89
CA LEU A 243 -7.56 -12.84 5.94
C LEU A 243 -8.58 -12.18 6.88
N LEU A 244 -8.14 -11.71 8.05
CA LEU A 244 -9.02 -10.96 8.96
C LEU A 244 -9.47 -9.63 8.35
N ALA A 245 -8.55 -8.91 7.69
CA ALA A 245 -8.91 -7.69 6.96
C ALA A 245 -9.93 -7.98 5.85
N LEU A 246 -9.75 -9.07 5.09
CA LEU A 246 -10.71 -9.48 4.07
C LEU A 246 -12.11 -9.71 4.65
N VAL A 247 -12.20 -10.41 5.77
CA VAL A 247 -13.50 -10.64 6.44
C VAL A 247 -14.14 -9.31 6.84
N ILE A 248 -13.39 -8.41 7.44
CA ILE A 248 -13.89 -7.08 7.84
C ILE A 248 -14.36 -6.30 6.62
N TYR A 249 -13.57 -6.23 5.56
CA TYR A 249 -13.90 -5.47 4.36
C TYR A 249 -15.07 -6.03 3.57
N VAL A 250 -15.19 -7.36 3.48
CA VAL A 250 -16.35 -8.01 2.86
C VAL A 250 -17.62 -7.74 3.67
N LEU A 251 -17.56 -7.82 4.99
CA LEU A 251 -18.70 -7.51 5.86
C LEU A 251 -19.09 -6.02 5.77
N LEU A 252 -18.12 -5.11 5.70
CA LEU A 252 -18.38 -3.69 5.47
C LEU A 252 -19.02 -3.44 4.09
N GLN A 253 -18.57 -4.15 3.05
CA GLN A 253 -19.15 -4.06 1.73
C GLN A 253 -20.59 -4.57 1.70
N ILE A 254 -20.88 -5.69 2.36
CA ILE A 254 -22.24 -6.24 2.52
C ILE A 254 -23.10 -5.23 3.29
N ALA A 255 -22.62 -4.71 4.39
CA ALA A 255 -23.33 -3.73 5.20
C ALA A 255 -23.63 -2.45 4.41
N TYR A 256 -22.67 -1.96 3.64
CA TYR A 256 -22.86 -0.79 2.77
C TYR A 256 -23.97 -1.03 1.72
N ILE A 257 -23.86 -2.13 0.96
CA ILE A 257 -24.83 -2.46 -0.10
C ILE A 257 -26.24 -2.62 0.50
N GLY A 258 -26.34 -3.34 1.62
CA GLY A 258 -27.62 -3.58 2.27
C GLY A 258 -28.23 -2.36 2.93
N ALA A 259 -27.44 -1.36 3.34
CA ALA A 259 -27.91 -0.17 4.02
C ALA A 259 -28.42 0.93 3.08
N VAL A 260 -28.01 0.93 1.82
CA VAL A 260 -28.40 1.94 0.85
C VAL A 260 -29.89 1.83 0.51
N ASN A 261 -30.57 2.98 0.34
CA ASN A 261 -31.99 3.00 -0.01
C ASN A 261 -32.19 2.40 -1.42
N PRO A 262 -33.07 1.40 -1.59
CA PRO A 262 -33.34 0.79 -2.89
C PRO A 262 -33.81 1.77 -3.96
N ALA A 263 -34.54 2.81 -3.59
CA ALA A 263 -34.97 3.86 -4.51
C ALA A 263 -33.80 4.63 -5.14
N ASP A 264 -32.69 4.79 -4.40
CA ASP A 264 -31.48 5.40 -4.92
C ASP A 264 -30.65 4.42 -5.73
N VAL A 265 -30.63 3.14 -5.37
CA VAL A 265 -30.00 2.09 -6.17
C VAL A 265 -30.62 2.00 -7.57
N ALA A 266 -31.92 2.25 -7.70
CA ALA A 266 -32.60 2.28 -8.99
C ALA A 266 -32.07 3.36 -9.96
N LYS A 267 -31.43 4.41 -9.43
CA LYS A 267 -30.74 5.46 -10.22
C LYS A 267 -29.34 5.03 -10.69
N GLY A 268 -28.86 3.89 -10.22
CA GLY A 268 -27.54 3.33 -10.50
C GLY A 268 -26.50 3.60 -9.39
N TRP A 269 -25.59 2.64 -9.21
CA TRP A 269 -24.54 2.73 -8.19
C TRP A 269 -23.54 3.87 -8.42
N SER A 270 -23.31 4.26 -9.67
CA SER A 270 -22.42 5.37 -10.03
C SER A 270 -22.91 6.75 -9.56
N HIS A 271 -24.18 6.89 -9.21
CA HIS A 271 -24.76 8.14 -8.74
C HIS A 271 -24.43 8.47 -7.30
N PHE A 272 -24.00 7.50 -6.49
CA PHE A 272 -23.69 7.75 -5.09
C PHE A 272 -22.42 8.57 -4.93
N ASN A 273 -22.57 9.80 -4.46
CA ASN A 273 -21.49 10.73 -4.20
C ASN A 273 -21.49 11.12 -2.71
N PHE A 274 -20.94 10.24 -1.89
CA PHE A 274 -20.76 10.48 -0.47
C PHE A 274 -19.43 11.20 -0.19
N ALA A 275 -19.47 12.18 0.70
CA ALA A 275 -18.26 12.76 1.30
C ALA A 275 -17.81 11.93 2.52
N SER A 276 -18.77 11.41 3.29
CA SER A 276 -18.53 10.54 4.44
C SER A 276 -19.47 9.32 4.39
N PRO A 277 -19.15 8.30 3.59
CA PRO A 277 -20.10 7.25 3.19
C PRO A 277 -20.84 6.60 4.37
N PHE A 278 -20.12 6.08 5.34
CA PHE A 278 -20.74 5.38 6.46
C PHE A 278 -21.44 6.33 7.45
N ALA A 279 -20.92 7.55 7.65
CA ALA A 279 -21.58 8.54 8.51
C ALA A 279 -22.91 9.00 7.91
N GLU A 280 -22.95 9.27 6.60
CA GLU A 280 -24.17 9.66 5.89
C GLU A 280 -25.21 8.53 5.88
N LEU A 281 -24.77 7.27 5.70
CA LEU A 281 -25.66 6.11 5.83
C LEU A 281 -26.19 5.95 7.25
N ALA A 282 -25.36 6.10 8.26
CA ALA A 282 -25.78 6.04 9.66
C ALA A 282 -26.83 7.11 9.98
N LEU A 283 -26.63 8.35 9.51
CA LEU A 283 -27.60 9.42 9.68
C LEU A 283 -28.92 9.11 8.94
N ALA A 284 -28.86 8.59 7.72
CA ALA A 284 -30.05 8.21 6.96
C ALA A 284 -30.88 7.11 7.64
N LEU A 285 -30.24 6.25 8.43
CA LEU A 285 -30.87 5.20 9.23
C LEU A 285 -31.20 5.62 10.67
N ASN A 286 -31.10 6.92 10.99
CA ASN A 286 -31.28 7.47 12.34
C ASN A 286 -30.34 6.91 13.40
N LEU A 287 -29.17 6.40 12.99
CA LEU A 287 -28.11 5.92 13.87
C LEU A 287 -27.15 7.06 14.24
N ASN A 288 -27.66 8.12 14.87
CA ASN A 288 -26.87 9.32 15.18
C ASN A 288 -25.66 9.01 16.07
N TRP A 289 -25.79 8.06 17.00
CA TRP A 289 -24.69 7.62 17.85
C TRP A 289 -23.53 7.03 17.03
N LEU A 290 -23.86 6.22 16.00
CA LEU A 290 -22.87 5.62 15.11
C LEU A 290 -22.19 6.69 14.24
N ALA A 291 -22.97 7.65 13.72
CA ALA A 291 -22.42 8.77 12.97
C ALA A 291 -21.41 9.58 13.77
N ILE A 292 -21.70 9.87 15.05
CA ILE A 292 -20.78 10.58 15.95
C ILE A 292 -19.50 9.75 16.15
N MET A 293 -19.61 8.45 16.40
CA MET A 293 -18.45 7.57 16.56
C MET A 293 -17.59 7.50 15.28
N LEU A 294 -18.22 7.46 14.11
CA LEU A 294 -17.54 7.50 12.83
C LEU A 294 -16.80 8.82 12.59
N TYR A 295 -17.40 9.95 12.95
CA TYR A 295 -16.75 11.26 12.88
C TYR A 295 -15.53 11.34 13.79
N VAL A 296 -15.61 10.78 14.99
CA VAL A 296 -14.47 10.71 15.91
C VAL A 296 -13.39 9.81 15.33
N ASP A 297 -13.74 8.62 14.86
CA ASP A 297 -12.79 7.68 14.29
C ASP A 297 -12.14 8.20 13.01
N ALA A 298 -12.85 8.97 12.19
CA ALA A 298 -12.30 9.60 11.00
C ALA A 298 -11.13 10.56 11.27
N PHE A 299 -10.98 11.01 12.53
CA PHE A 299 -9.79 11.73 12.99
C PHE A 299 -8.79 10.82 13.71
N VAL A 300 -9.27 9.91 14.55
CA VAL A 300 -8.40 9.09 15.40
C VAL A 300 -7.61 8.07 14.58
N SER A 301 -8.29 7.21 13.83
CA SER A 301 -7.62 6.14 13.07
C SER A 301 -6.72 6.66 11.94
N PRO A 302 -7.18 7.58 11.06
CA PRO A 302 -6.33 8.15 10.03
C PRO A 302 -5.13 8.92 10.59
N SER A 303 -5.31 9.69 11.66
CA SER A 303 -4.19 10.43 12.29
C SER A 303 -3.12 9.50 12.87
N GLY A 304 -3.54 8.38 13.45
CA GLY A 304 -2.62 7.33 13.88
C GLY A 304 -1.78 6.79 12.73
N THR A 305 -2.43 6.45 11.63
CA THR A 305 -1.76 5.97 10.42
C THR A 305 -0.86 7.05 9.82
N GLY A 306 -1.36 8.24 9.59
CA GLY A 306 -0.58 9.35 9.01
C GLY A 306 0.67 9.69 9.82
N THR A 307 0.59 9.71 11.15
CA THR A 307 1.73 9.93 12.03
C THR A 307 2.76 8.79 11.94
N THR A 308 2.31 7.55 11.89
CA THR A 308 3.18 6.38 11.73
C THR A 308 3.91 6.40 10.38
N TYR A 309 3.20 6.72 9.31
CA TYR A 309 3.80 6.78 7.98
C TYR A 309 4.75 7.97 7.81
N MET A 310 4.54 9.08 8.51
CA MET A 310 5.52 10.18 8.58
C MET A 310 6.86 9.68 9.16
N ALA A 311 6.83 8.90 10.21
CA ALA A 311 8.03 8.29 10.78
C ALA A 311 8.67 7.25 9.85
N THR A 312 7.87 6.39 9.23
CA THR A 312 8.33 5.31 8.36
C THR A 312 8.99 5.86 7.09
N THR A 313 8.35 6.79 6.39
CA THR A 313 8.89 7.42 5.17
C THR A 313 10.17 8.19 5.44
N THR A 314 10.28 8.82 6.59
CA THR A 314 11.50 9.50 7.03
C THR A 314 12.68 8.53 7.14
N ARG A 315 12.44 7.35 7.74
CA ARG A 315 13.45 6.29 7.85
C ARG A 315 13.82 5.69 6.48
N MET A 316 12.88 5.62 5.55
CA MET A 316 13.15 5.16 4.18
C MET A 316 14.08 6.11 3.43
N ILE A 317 13.83 7.42 3.47
CA ILE A 317 14.71 8.42 2.87
C ILE A 317 16.11 8.36 3.49
N TYR A 318 16.18 8.22 4.81
CA TYR A 318 17.46 8.02 5.51
C TYR A 318 18.19 6.75 5.02
N ALA A 319 17.48 5.62 4.89
CA ALA A 319 18.07 4.37 4.41
C ALA A 319 18.54 4.47 2.94
N MET A 320 17.79 5.17 2.09
CA MET A 320 18.20 5.40 0.70
C MET A 320 19.44 6.29 0.60
N GLU A 321 19.58 7.29 1.49
CA GLU A 321 20.82 8.07 1.59
C GLU A 321 22.00 7.19 2.02
N ARG A 322 21.83 6.35 3.04
CA ARG A 322 22.87 5.41 3.50
C ARG A 322 23.31 4.42 2.41
N ASN A 323 22.44 4.16 1.45
CA ASN A 323 22.77 3.40 0.24
C ASN A 323 23.49 4.24 -0.85
N ASN A 324 23.87 5.50 -0.55
CA ASN A 324 24.48 6.46 -1.48
C ASN A 324 23.63 6.74 -2.73
N THR A 325 22.33 6.70 -2.62
CA THR A 325 21.39 6.96 -3.73
C THR A 325 20.67 8.30 -3.64
N LEU A 326 20.81 9.00 -2.51
CA LEU A 326 20.23 10.33 -2.26
C LEU A 326 21.26 11.30 -1.66
N PRO A 327 20.95 12.61 -1.65
CA PRO A 327 21.81 13.63 -1.05
C PRO A 327 22.18 13.34 0.41
N LYS A 328 23.45 13.54 0.76
CA LYS A 328 23.98 13.34 2.14
C LYS A 328 23.23 14.12 3.22
N MET A 329 22.56 15.21 2.86
CA MET A 329 21.77 16.01 3.79
C MET A 329 20.65 15.20 4.48
N PHE A 330 20.13 14.15 3.83
CA PHE A 330 19.06 13.31 4.36
C PHE A 330 19.54 12.29 5.40
N GLY A 331 20.85 12.03 5.45
CA GLY A 331 21.49 11.19 6.46
C GLY A 331 21.81 11.89 7.79
N ASN A 332 21.60 13.20 7.87
CA ASN A 332 21.88 13.96 9.09
C ASN A 332 20.78 13.74 10.14
N VAL A 333 21.14 13.01 11.19
CA VAL A 333 20.25 12.74 12.33
C VAL A 333 20.45 13.79 13.41
N HIS A 334 19.36 14.34 13.92
CA HIS A 334 19.42 15.33 15.02
C HIS A 334 19.98 14.67 16.29
N PRO A 335 21.05 15.21 16.91
CA PRO A 335 21.77 14.51 17.97
C PRO A 335 20.96 14.26 19.22
N PHE A 336 20.00 15.12 19.54
CA PHE A 336 19.17 15.00 20.73
C PHE A 336 17.90 14.17 20.50
N TYR A 337 17.23 14.33 19.35
CA TYR A 337 15.95 13.66 19.07
C TYR A 337 16.08 12.37 18.27
N GLY A 338 17.24 12.09 17.71
CA GLY A 338 17.49 10.87 16.94
C GLY A 338 16.67 10.76 15.63
N VAL A 339 16.21 11.88 15.08
CA VAL A 339 15.35 11.93 13.89
C VAL A 339 16.06 12.66 12.75
N PRO A 340 16.06 12.15 11.52
CA PRO A 340 16.61 12.83 10.35
C PRO A 340 15.64 13.93 9.86
N ARG A 341 15.75 15.12 10.42
CA ARG A 341 14.82 16.24 10.21
C ARG A 341 14.74 16.71 8.75
N ASN A 342 15.85 16.68 8.01
CA ASN A 342 15.85 17.06 6.60
C ASN A 342 14.97 16.11 5.76
N ALA A 343 15.02 14.81 6.05
CA ALA A 343 14.14 13.83 5.43
C ALA A 343 12.66 14.09 5.79
N MET A 344 12.38 14.50 7.02
CA MET A 344 11.01 14.87 7.43
C MET A 344 10.49 16.09 6.67
N TRP A 345 11.30 17.14 6.52
CA TRP A 345 10.93 18.33 5.75
C TRP A 345 10.65 17.98 4.28
N PHE A 346 11.46 17.08 3.70
CA PHE A 346 11.24 16.60 2.36
C PHE A 346 9.91 15.84 2.22
N ASN A 347 9.59 14.93 3.16
CA ASN A 347 8.31 14.22 3.17
C ASN A 347 7.13 15.17 3.34
N LEU A 348 7.25 16.20 4.18
CA LEU A 348 6.22 17.23 4.33
C LEU A 348 5.98 18.00 3.03
N ALA A 349 7.04 18.44 2.36
CA ALA A 349 6.94 19.13 1.08
C ALA A 349 6.28 18.25 0.01
N VAL A 350 6.68 16.98 -0.08
CA VAL A 350 6.08 16.03 -1.04
C VAL A 350 4.62 15.74 -0.70
N SER A 351 4.26 15.63 0.58
CA SER A 351 2.86 15.49 1.00
C SER A 351 2.01 16.66 0.52
N PHE A 352 2.49 17.89 0.63
CA PHE A 352 1.77 19.06 0.11
C PHE A 352 1.66 19.06 -1.41
N VAL A 353 2.67 18.60 -2.13
CA VAL A 353 2.61 18.44 -3.59
C VAL A 353 1.51 17.44 -3.97
N PHE A 354 1.44 16.29 -3.30
CA PHE A 354 0.37 15.32 -3.54
C PHE A 354 -1.03 15.90 -3.24
N MET A 355 -1.18 16.64 -2.15
CA MET A 355 -2.45 17.30 -1.81
C MET A 355 -2.87 18.34 -2.85
N PHE A 356 -1.93 19.05 -3.43
CA PHE A 356 -2.23 20.05 -4.45
C PHE A 356 -2.78 19.42 -5.74
N PHE A 357 -2.17 18.31 -6.18
CA PHE A 357 -2.57 17.62 -7.41
C PHE A 357 -3.74 16.66 -7.23
N PHE A 358 -3.86 16.02 -6.07
CA PHE A 358 -4.87 15.01 -5.78
C PHE A 358 -5.71 15.45 -4.58
N ARG A 359 -6.86 16.06 -4.86
CA ARG A 359 -7.68 16.77 -3.88
C ARG A 359 -8.83 15.92 -3.36
N GLY A 360 -8.54 14.78 -2.76
CA GLY A 360 -9.55 13.91 -2.17
C GLY A 360 -9.10 12.47 -2.08
N TRP A 361 -9.71 11.75 -1.16
CA TRP A 361 -9.35 10.37 -0.85
C TRP A 361 -9.31 9.46 -2.08
N SER A 362 -10.34 9.54 -2.94
CA SER A 362 -10.45 8.64 -4.10
C SER A 362 -9.29 8.77 -5.10
N SER A 363 -8.85 9.99 -5.36
CA SER A 363 -7.74 10.25 -6.28
C SER A 363 -6.42 9.71 -5.73
N LEU A 364 -6.13 10.00 -4.47
CA LEU A 364 -4.92 9.50 -3.79
C LEU A 364 -4.94 7.99 -3.62
N ALA A 365 -6.08 7.38 -3.29
CA ALA A 365 -6.20 5.93 -3.14
C ALA A 365 -5.84 5.18 -4.42
N ALA A 366 -6.22 5.69 -5.59
CA ALA A 366 -5.85 5.12 -6.88
C ALA A 366 -4.33 5.23 -7.14
N VAL A 367 -3.74 6.41 -6.89
CA VAL A 367 -2.29 6.63 -7.01
C VAL A 367 -1.51 5.70 -6.10
N ILE A 368 -1.89 5.61 -4.82
CA ILE A 368 -1.24 4.73 -3.84
C ILE A 368 -1.33 3.27 -4.28
N SER A 369 -2.49 2.82 -4.75
CA SER A 369 -2.69 1.44 -5.18
C SER A 369 -1.74 1.06 -6.32
N VAL A 370 -1.61 1.91 -7.34
CA VAL A 370 -0.70 1.67 -8.48
C VAL A 370 0.76 1.69 -8.06
N ALA A 371 1.18 2.70 -7.29
CA ALA A 371 2.55 2.80 -6.80
C ALA A 371 2.92 1.63 -5.89
N THR A 372 2.00 1.20 -5.04
CA THR A 372 2.15 0.03 -4.16
C THR A 372 2.40 -1.25 -4.97
N VAL A 373 1.59 -1.49 -6.01
CA VAL A 373 1.75 -2.66 -6.88
C VAL A 373 3.11 -2.65 -7.58
N ILE A 374 3.55 -1.50 -8.08
CA ILE A 374 4.89 -1.38 -8.70
C ILE A 374 5.98 -1.72 -7.67
N SER A 375 5.86 -1.27 -6.44
CA SER A 375 6.84 -1.59 -5.39
C SER A 375 6.87 -3.09 -5.06
N TYR A 376 5.74 -3.76 -5.16
CA TYR A 376 5.61 -5.19 -4.83
C TYR A 376 6.05 -6.14 -5.94
N LEU A 377 6.17 -5.69 -7.18
CA LEU A 377 6.61 -6.50 -8.32
C LEU A 377 7.97 -7.15 -8.12
N THR A 378 8.86 -6.50 -7.40
CA THR A 378 10.21 -7.00 -7.16
C THR A 378 10.28 -8.16 -6.18
N GLY A 379 9.30 -8.30 -5.28
CA GLY A 379 9.30 -9.35 -4.26
C GLY A 379 9.34 -10.78 -4.81
N PRO A 380 8.37 -11.17 -5.66
CA PRO A 380 8.35 -12.50 -6.27
C PRO A 380 9.62 -12.83 -7.06
N ILE A 381 10.12 -11.86 -7.80
CA ILE A 381 11.35 -12.01 -8.62
C ILE A 381 12.58 -12.12 -7.71
N SER A 382 12.70 -11.25 -6.72
CA SER A 382 13.83 -11.27 -5.77
C SER A 382 13.91 -12.58 -5.01
N LEU A 383 12.76 -13.09 -4.52
CA LEU A 383 12.71 -14.36 -3.81
C LEU A 383 13.22 -15.52 -4.68
N MET A 384 12.72 -15.64 -5.91
CA MET A 384 13.09 -16.74 -6.78
C MET A 384 14.51 -16.61 -7.31
N ALA A 385 15.00 -15.41 -7.55
CA ALA A 385 16.40 -15.16 -7.87
C ALA A 385 17.32 -15.56 -6.71
N LEU A 386 16.97 -15.20 -5.47
CA LEU A 386 17.75 -15.58 -4.27
C LEU A 386 17.67 -17.07 -3.97
N ARG A 387 16.56 -17.75 -4.28
CA ARG A 387 16.50 -19.22 -4.18
C ARG A 387 17.51 -19.91 -5.10
N ARG A 388 17.88 -19.25 -6.20
CA ARG A 388 18.86 -19.75 -7.18
C ARG A 388 20.29 -19.32 -6.85
N THR A 389 20.50 -18.07 -6.44
CA THR A 389 21.83 -17.45 -6.33
C THR A 389 22.41 -17.46 -4.91
N ALA A 390 21.57 -17.63 -3.89
CA ALA A 390 21.93 -17.63 -2.47
C ALA A 390 21.44 -18.93 -1.79
N THR A 391 21.90 -20.07 -2.29
CA THR A 391 21.50 -21.40 -1.81
C THR A 391 22.12 -21.78 -0.47
N ASP A 392 23.21 -21.15 -0.12
CA ASP A 392 23.99 -21.29 1.11
C ASP A 392 23.38 -20.55 2.30
N ILE A 393 22.56 -19.53 2.06
CA ILE A 393 21.90 -18.79 3.15
C ILE A 393 20.76 -19.61 3.73
N GLU A 394 20.72 -19.70 5.05
CA GLU A 394 19.69 -20.40 5.78
C GLU A 394 18.29 -19.81 5.50
N ARG A 395 17.34 -20.69 5.24
CA ARG A 395 15.93 -20.36 5.01
C ARG A 395 15.08 -20.95 6.11
N PRO A 396 14.85 -20.20 7.21
CA PRO A 396 14.02 -20.68 8.30
C PRO A 396 12.59 -21.01 7.87
N LEU A 397 12.12 -20.33 6.82
CA LEU A 397 10.84 -20.58 6.16
C LEU A 397 11.07 -20.82 4.66
N LYS A 398 10.64 -21.96 4.18
CA LYS A 398 10.59 -22.27 2.75
C LYS A 398 9.17 -22.70 2.40
N LEU A 399 8.39 -21.79 1.84
CA LEU A 399 7.00 -22.06 1.50
C LEU A 399 6.91 -23.04 0.31
N PRO A 400 6.03 -24.04 0.39
CA PRO A 400 5.76 -24.95 -0.71
C PRO A 400 5.07 -24.20 -1.87
N LEU A 401 5.13 -24.78 -3.07
CA LEU A 401 4.46 -24.26 -4.27
C LEU A 401 4.89 -22.84 -4.69
N MET A 402 5.99 -22.30 -4.15
CA MET A 402 6.45 -20.95 -4.50
C MET A 402 6.79 -20.81 -5.99
N ASN A 403 7.18 -21.91 -6.65
CA ASN A 403 7.36 -21.94 -8.11
C ASN A 403 6.09 -21.63 -8.91
N LEU A 404 4.90 -21.78 -8.29
CA LEU A 404 3.60 -21.41 -8.87
C LEU A 404 3.11 -20.07 -8.30
N ILE A 405 3.30 -19.85 -7.00
CA ILE A 405 2.83 -18.65 -6.31
C ILE A 405 3.57 -17.40 -6.79
N ALA A 406 4.90 -17.44 -6.94
CA ALA A 406 5.68 -16.28 -7.34
C ALA A 406 5.34 -15.77 -8.75
N PRO A 407 5.31 -16.60 -9.81
CA PRO A 407 4.87 -16.13 -11.13
C PRO A 407 3.41 -15.71 -11.14
N PHE A 408 2.52 -16.39 -10.41
CA PHE A 408 1.12 -15.99 -10.25
C PHE A 408 1.02 -14.59 -9.59
N ALA A 409 1.76 -14.35 -8.52
CA ALA A 409 1.79 -13.05 -7.85
C ALA A 409 2.26 -11.93 -8.78
N PHE A 410 3.30 -12.17 -9.57
CA PHE A 410 3.81 -11.20 -10.54
C PHE A 410 2.81 -10.90 -11.67
N VAL A 411 2.18 -11.93 -12.22
CA VAL A 411 1.14 -11.77 -13.25
C VAL A 411 -0.07 -11.01 -12.69
N CYS A 412 -0.54 -11.36 -11.49
CA CYS A 412 -1.65 -10.66 -10.86
C CYS A 412 -1.32 -9.19 -10.58
N ALA A 413 -0.11 -8.89 -10.10
CA ALA A 413 0.35 -7.52 -9.89
C ALA A 413 0.39 -6.73 -11.22
N SER A 414 0.85 -7.36 -12.30
CA SER A 414 0.85 -6.77 -13.64
C SER A 414 -0.57 -6.51 -14.15
N LEU A 415 -1.51 -7.41 -13.91
CA LEU A 415 -2.92 -7.22 -14.24
C LEU A 415 -3.54 -6.06 -13.45
N VAL A 416 -3.26 -5.94 -12.16
CA VAL A 416 -3.73 -4.79 -11.36
C VAL A 416 -3.18 -3.48 -11.91
N LEU A 417 -1.91 -3.44 -12.30
CA LEU A 417 -1.30 -2.28 -12.94
C LEU A 417 -2.01 -1.92 -14.26
N TYR A 418 -2.38 -2.91 -15.06
CA TYR A 418 -3.13 -2.74 -16.30
C TYR A 418 -4.58 -2.27 -16.04
N TRP A 419 -5.28 -2.85 -15.04
CA TRP A 419 -6.65 -2.49 -14.67
C TRP A 419 -6.79 -1.08 -14.09
N ALA A 420 -5.70 -0.44 -13.70
CA ALA A 420 -5.69 0.94 -13.20
C ALA A 420 -6.10 1.97 -14.26
N LYS A 421 -6.22 1.56 -15.49
CA LYS A 421 -6.60 2.33 -16.68
C LYS A 421 -5.52 3.32 -17.15
N TRP A 422 -5.52 3.54 -18.45
CA TRP A 422 -4.83 4.68 -19.04
C TRP A 422 -5.66 5.97 -18.80
N PRO A 423 -5.10 7.15 -18.46
CA PRO A 423 -3.64 7.43 -18.40
C PRO A 423 -2.98 7.20 -17.03
N LEU A 424 -3.71 6.84 -15.96
CA LEU A 424 -3.17 6.74 -14.60
C LEU A 424 -1.94 5.80 -14.53
N THR A 425 -2.00 4.65 -15.18
CA THR A 425 -0.88 3.71 -15.24
C THR A 425 0.39 4.38 -15.78
N GLY A 426 0.27 5.13 -16.87
CA GLY A 426 1.39 5.86 -17.48
C GLY A 426 1.92 6.99 -16.60
N GLU A 427 1.05 7.74 -15.96
CA GLU A 427 1.42 8.84 -15.06
C GLU A 427 2.25 8.34 -13.87
N ILE A 428 1.85 7.23 -13.26
CA ILE A 428 2.58 6.65 -12.13
C ILE A 428 3.91 6.02 -12.59
N ILE A 429 3.94 5.36 -13.75
CA ILE A 429 5.19 4.86 -14.32
C ILE A 429 6.16 6.02 -14.59
N LEU A 430 5.67 7.15 -15.11
CA LEU A 430 6.49 8.35 -15.30
C LEU A 430 7.05 8.86 -13.98
N LEU A 431 6.25 8.86 -12.91
CA LEU A 431 6.69 9.25 -11.57
C LEU A 431 7.83 8.33 -11.04
N MET A 432 7.84 7.05 -11.43
CA MET A 432 8.96 6.15 -11.10
C MET A 432 10.24 6.52 -11.84
N VAL A 433 10.12 6.96 -13.08
CA VAL A 433 11.27 7.32 -13.94
C VAL A 433 11.89 8.65 -13.54
N VAL A 434 11.12 9.58 -13.01
CA VAL A 434 11.59 10.96 -12.65
C VAL A 434 12.74 10.93 -11.63
N ALA A 435 12.85 9.93 -10.80
CA ALA A 435 13.95 9.80 -9.82
C ALA A 435 15.26 9.27 -10.42
N LEU A 436 15.24 8.63 -11.59
CA LEU A 436 16.43 8.02 -12.20
C LEU A 436 17.60 8.99 -12.44
N PRO A 437 17.40 10.24 -12.90
CA PRO A 437 18.50 11.20 -13.02
C PRO A 437 19.24 11.44 -11.70
N VAL A 438 18.53 11.46 -10.57
CA VAL A 438 19.14 11.62 -9.24
C VAL A 438 20.01 10.38 -8.94
N TYR A 439 19.48 9.19 -9.17
CA TYR A 439 20.24 7.95 -9.01
C TYR A 439 21.51 7.94 -9.85
N PHE A 440 21.42 8.23 -11.15
CA PHE A 440 22.60 8.24 -12.04
C PHE A 440 23.64 9.29 -11.65
N TYR A 441 23.21 10.45 -11.16
CA TYR A 441 24.12 11.47 -10.67
C TYR A 441 24.94 10.98 -9.46
N TYR A 442 24.31 10.35 -8.48
CA TYR A 442 25.01 9.82 -7.30
C TYR A 442 25.85 8.60 -7.63
N GLN A 443 25.36 7.74 -8.52
CA GLN A 443 26.13 6.59 -8.98
C GLN A 443 27.38 7.01 -9.79
N GLY A 444 27.28 8.08 -10.58
CA GLY A 444 28.41 8.67 -11.27
C GLY A 444 29.49 9.18 -10.33
N LYS A 445 29.11 9.78 -9.19
CA LYS A 445 30.06 10.20 -8.15
C LYS A 445 30.81 9.05 -7.49
N SER A 446 30.22 7.87 -7.42
CA SER A 446 30.87 6.65 -6.90
C SER A 446 31.71 5.90 -7.95
N GLY A 447 31.84 6.46 -9.15
CA GLY A 447 32.66 5.89 -10.23
C GLY A 447 32.04 4.69 -10.94
N PHE A 448 30.73 4.47 -10.85
CA PHE A 448 29.98 3.37 -11.46
C PHE A 448 30.58 1.99 -11.15
N SER A 449 31.13 1.78 -9.96
CA SER A 449 31.66 0.48 -9.54
C SER A 449 30.55 -0.58 -9.55
N GLY A 450 30.78 -1.72 -10.22
CA GLY A 450 29.81 -2.80 -10.33
C GLY A 450 28.62 -2.55 -11.27
N TRP A 451 28.54 -1.39 -11.90
CA TRP A 451 27.38 -0.94 -12.67
C TRP A 451 27.00 -1.84 -13.86
N GLY A 452 27.97 -2.49 -14.48
CA GLY A 452 27.70 -3.39 -15.60
C GLY A 452 26.82 -4.60 -15.20
N ALA A 453 27.07 -5.18 -14.03
CA ALA A 453 26.25 -6.27 -13.49
C ALA A 453 24.89 -5.79 -13.02
N ASP A 454 24.85 -4.66 -12.32
CA ASP A 454 23.61 -4.02 -11.86
C ASP A 454 22.69 -3.67 -13.03
N LEU A 455 23.23 -3.08 -14.10
CA LEU A 455 22.47 -2.72 -15.29
C LEU A 455 21.94 -3.95 -16.02
N LYS A 456 22.75 -5.00 -16.16
CA LYS A 456 22.33 -6.27 -16.78
C LYS A 456 21.16 -6.90 -15.99
N ALA A 457 21.21 -6.84 -14.66
CA ALA A 457 20.16 -7.35 -13.79
C ALA A 457 18.91 -6.46 -13.78
N ALA A 458 19.02 -5.18 -14.15
CA ALA A 458 17.92 -4.21 -14.13
C ALA A 458 17.15 -4.12 -15.46
N TRP A 459 17.71 -4.59 -16.58
CA TRP A 459 17.08 -4.42 -17.90
C TRP A 459 15.67 -4.95 -18.00
N TRP A 460 15.33 -6.03 -17.30
CA TRP A 460 13.96 -6.55 -17.27
C TRP A 460 12.98 -5.50 -16.71
N LEU A 461 13.33 -4.80 -15.63
CA LEU A 461 12.47 -3.80 -15.00
C LEU A 461 12.38 -2.52 -15.82
N VAL A 462 13.53 -2.08 -16.36
CA VAL A 462 13.62 -0.90 -17.25
C VAL A 462 12.80 -1.10 -18.52
N ALA A 463 12.75 -2.32 -19.06
CA ALA A 463 11.92 -2.67 -20.22
C ALA A 463 10.45 -2.94 -19.83
N TYR A 464 10.20 -3.52 -18.65
CA TYR A 464 8.87 -3.86 -18.15
C TYR A 464 7.97 -2.63 -18.03
N LEU A 465 8.45 -1.58 -17.37
CA LEU A 465 7.63 -0.39 -17.10
C LEU A 465 7.13 0.29 -18.39
N PRO A 466 7.97 0.59 -19.39
CA PRO A 466 7.48 1.13 -20.66
C PRO A 466 6.57 0.14 -21.41
N THR A 467 6.85 -1.15 -21.35
CA THR A 467 6.00 -2.17 -21.99
C THR A 467 4.60 -2.16 -21.37
N MET A 468 4.48 -2.08 -20.05
CA MET A 468 3.18 -1.97 -19.38
C MET A 468 2.44 -0.68 -19.76
N ALA A 469 3.15 0.43 -19.89
CA ALA A 469 2.56 1.68 -20.38
C ALA A 469 2.02 1.54 -21.81
N VAL A 470 2.80 0.94 -22.71
CA VAL A 470 2.36 0.67 -24.10
C VAL A 470 1.14 -0.27 -24.12
N LEU A 471 1.16 -1.36 -23.37
CA LEU A 471 0.04 -2.29 -23.26
C LEU A 471 -1.23 -1.59 -22.75
N SER A 472 -1.09 -0.67 -21.80
CA SER A 472 -2.20 0.14 -21.29
C SER A 472 -2.78 1.06 -22.39
N VAL A 473 -1.92 1.66 -23.21
CA VAL A 473 -2.35 2.54 -24.33
C VAL A 473 -3.06 1.76 -25.42
N ILE A 474 -2.49 0.64 -25.86
CA ILE A 474 -3.07 -0.16 -26.96
C ILE A 474 -4.18 -1.11 -26.49
N GLY A 475 -4.37 -1.23 -25.20
CA GLY A 475 -5.33 -2.12 -24.56
C GLY A 475 -6.78 -1.83 -24.92
N SER A 476 -7.69 -2.57 -24.29
CA SER A 476 -9.11 -2.42 -24.53
C SER A 476 -9.67 -1.08 -24.06
N LYS A 477 -10.75 -0.64 -24.68
CA LYS A 477 -11.46 0.61 -24.31
C LYS A 477 -11.99 0.56 -22.88
N GLN A 478 -12.31 -0.63 -22.39
CA GLN A 478 -12.78 -0.85 -21.01
C GLN A 478 -11.74 -0.40 -19.98
N PHE A 479 -10.46 -0.49 -20.30
CA PHE A 479 -9.35 -0.02 -19.46
C PHE A 479 -8.69 1.26 -19.98
N GLY A 480 -9.44 2.07 -20.72
CA GLY A 480 -9.00 3.39 -21.20
C GLY A 480 -8.01 3.37 -22.36
N GLY A 481 -7.73 2.21 -22.94
CA GLY A 481 -6.85 2.05 -24.09
C GLY A 481 -7.52 2.41 -25.43
N MET A 482 -6.73 2.40 -26.49
CA MET A 482 -7.19 2.71 -27.86
C MET A 482 -8.08 1.62 -28.46
N GLY A 483 -8.11 0.41 -27.85
CA GLY A 483 -8.95 -0.71 -28.28
C GLY A 483 -8.33 -1.57 -29.39
N TYR A 484 -7.03 -1.49 -29.61
CA TYR A 484 -6.33 -2.41 -30.53
C TYR A 484 -6.36 -3.85 -30.03
N LEU A 485 -6.34 -4.04 -28.72
CA LEU A 485 -6.53 -5.34 -28.09
C LEU A 485 -7.97 -5.45 -27.59
N PRO A 486 -8.76 -6.44 -28.05
CA PRO A 486 -10.11 -6.67 -27.55
C PRO A 486 -10.12 -7.08 -26.07
N TYR A 487 -11.18 -6.72 -25.36
CA TYR A 487 -11.39 -7.13 -23.97
C TYR A 487 -11.33 -8.65 -23.80
N GLY A 488 -10.60 -9.10 -22.82
CA GLY A 488 -10.31 -10.51 -22.55
C GLY A 488 -8.98 -10.96 -23.17
N TRP A 489 -8.74 -10.69 -24.44
CA TRP A 489 -7.44 -10.93 -25.07
C TRP A 489 -6.35 -10.01 -24.54
N ASP A 490 -6.69 -8.77 -24.21
CA ASP A 490 -5.78 -7.81 -23.59
C ASP A 490 -5.19 -8.35 -22.28
N MET A 491 -6.03 -8.91 -21.41
CA MET A 491 -5.57 -9.50 -20.14
C MET A 491 -4.70 -10.74 -20.37
N LEU A 492 -5.03 -11.57 -21.37
CA LEU A 492 -4.19 -12.71 -21.74
C LEU A 492 -2.81 -12.25 -22.24
N VAL A 493 -2.76 -11.24 -23.09
CA VAL A 493 -1.51 -10.65 -23.60
C VAL A 493 -0.67 -10.10 -22.44
N VAL A 494 -1.27 -9.34 -21.53
CA VAL A 494 -0.60 -8.84 -20.33
C VAL A 494 -0.05 -9.99 -19.49
N ALA A 495 -0.83 -11.04 -19.27
CA ALA A 495 -0.39 -12.20 -18.48
C ALA A 495 0.81 -12.92 -19.12
N VAL A 496 0.75 -13.18 -20.44
CA VAL A 496 1.84 -13.86 -21.16
C VAL A 496 3.12 -13.02 -21.19
N ILE A 497 3.00 -11.72 -21.48
CA ILE A 497 4.14 -10.80 -21.47
C ILE A 497 4.73 -10.69 -20.06
N SER A 498 3.91 -10.61 -19.03
CA SER A 498 4.34 -10.57 -17.63
C SER A 498 5.11 -11.82 -17.24
N LEU A 499 4.68 -13.01 -17.66
CA LEU A 499 5.42 -14.26 -17.44
C LEU A 499 6.81 -14.24 -18.10
N GLY A 500 6.90 -13.65 -19.29
CA GLY A 500 8.19 -13.44 -19.97
C GLY A 500 9.13 -12.54 -19.17
N PHE A 501 8.63 -11.41 -18.66
CA PHE A 501 9.39 -10.50 -17.80
C PHE A 501 9.74 -11.12 -16.45
N TYR A 502 8.83 -11.89 -15.87
CA TYR A 502 9.11 -12.64 -14.64
C TYR A 502 10.29 -13.62 -14.84
N ALA A 503 10.25 -14.42 -15.90
CA ALA A 503 11.32 -15.35 -16.22
C ALA A 503 12.65 -14.62 -16.48
N TRP A 504 12.62 -13.52 -17.22
CA TRP A 504 13.78 -12.68 -17.46
C TRP A 504 14.33 -12.11 -16.14
N GLY A 505 13.51 -11.53 -15.30
CA GLY A 505 13.90 -10.97 -14.01
C GLY A 505 14.54 -12.01 -13.09
N VAL A 506 13.91 -13.19 -12.93
CA VAL A 506 14.47 -14.28 -12.11
C VAL A 506 15.83 -14.73 -12.64
N ASN A 507 15.98 -14.86 -13.98
CA ASN A 507 17.23 -15.36 -14.58
C ASN A 507 18.38 -14.34 -14.57
N THR A 508 18.10 -13.03 -14.50
CA THR A 508 19.13 -11.98 -14.46
C THR A 508 19.58 -11.63 -13.06
N GLY A 509 18.90 -12.11 -12.02
CA GLY A 509 19.36 -11.98 -10.65
C GLY A 509 20.72 -12.64 -10.43
N TYR A 510 21.54 -12.06 -9.59
CA TYR A 510 22.89 -12.53 -9.27
C TYR A 510 23.20 -12.31 -7.79
N ARG A 511 24.24 -12.98 -7.28
CA ARG A 511 24.73 -12.72 -5.93
C ARG A 511 25.45 -11.38 -5.91
N THR A 512 24.87 -10.40 -5.21
CA THR A 512 25.41 -9.05 -5.15
C THR A 512 26.40 -8.91 -4.00
N HIS A 513 27.39 -8.02 -4.12
CA HIS A 513 28.29 -7.70 -3.03
C HIS A 513 27.56 -7.14 -1.78
N TYR A 514 26.40 -6.52 -1.96
CA TYR A 514 25.56 -6.05 -0.83
C TYR A 514 25.07 -7.19 0.07
N LEU A 515 24.84 -8.37 -0.53
CA LEU A 515 24.46 -9.56 0.21
C LEU A 515 25.67 -10.11 0.99
N ASP A 516 26.85 -10.13 0.35
CA ASP A 516 28.09 -10.62 0.97
C ASP A 516 28.57 -9.68 2.11
N GLU A 517 28.44 -8.36 1.94
CA GLU A 517 28.74 -7.38 2.98
C GLU A 517 27.84 -7.57 4.21
N ARG A 518 26.56 -7.87 4.01
CA ARG A 518 25.63 -8.18 5.09
C ARG A 518 26.06 -9.43 5.87
N GLU A 519 26.42 -10.50 5.17
CA GLU A 519 26.90 -11.74 5.81
C GLU A 519 28.16 -11.49 6.65
N SER A 520 29.09 -10.71 6.13
CA SER A 520 30.32 -10.38 6.86
C SER A 520 30.04 -9.54 8.14
N GLU A 521 29.04 -8.66 8.12
CA GLU A 521 28.61 -7.92 9.30
C GLU A 521 27.97 -8.83 10.36
N GLU A 522 27.17 -9.81 9.95
CA GLU A 522 26.56 -10.79 10.85
C GLU A 522 27.60 -11.72 11.48
N ASP A 523 28.53 -12.26 10.67
CA ASP A 523 29.63 -13.11 11.17
C ASP A 523 30.52 -12.39 12.20
N ILE A 524 30.78 -11.09 11.98
CA ILE A 524 31.53 -10.28 12.93
C ILE A 524 30.76 -10.11 14.24
N LEU A 525 29.44 -9.96 14.17
CA LEU A 525 28.58 -9.80 15.36
C LEU A 525 28.43 -11.10 16.15
N GLU A 526 28.37 -12.26 15.47
CA GLU A 526 28.32 -13.56 16.12
C GLU A 526 29.69 -13.98 16.67
N GLY A 527 30.78 -13.66 15.96
CA GLY A 527 32.14 -13.98 16.38
C GLY A 527 32.66 -13.17 17.57
N VAL A 528 32.05 -12.02 17.86
CA VAL A 528 32.40 -11.16 19.01
C VAL A 528 31.68 -11.60 20.31
N GLY A 529 30.83 -12.64 20.24
CA GLY A 529 30.27 -13.30 21.44
C GLY A 529 29.49 -12.38 22.36
N VAL A 530 28.50 -11.66 21.80
CA VAL A 530 27.61 -10.79 22.59
C VAL A 530 26.20 -11.38 22.67
#